data_2fa209a977a605b3336457beab5173c6
#
_entry.id   2fa209a977a605b3336457beab5173c6
#
_cell.length_a   1.000
_cell.length_b   1.000
_cell.length_c   1.000
_cell.angle_alpha   90.00
_cell.angle_beta   90.00
_cell.angle_gamma   90.00
#
_symmetry.space_group_name_H-M   'P 1'
#
loop_
_entity.id
_entity.type
_entity.pdbx_description
1 polymer ?
#
loop_
_entity_poly.entity_id
_entity_poly.type
_entity_poly.pdbx_seq_one_letter_code
_entity_poly.pdbx_strand_id
1 'polypeptide(L)'
;MSAETPLKVVESTDPVAVPRRVALVRPDIRPEVRRREERYVMTFPHLIVREMILFQLVVVGLAVVALLVDAPLEGIANPVETPNPAKAPWYFLGLQELLHYFPPVVAGVLLPTLVVLALVVIPYARINLAAGPLWAEPKPRKTAAVATVLLAIVVLFGAFRCWPVALPTIAVAAAMFAAKGGGNRGAFRRLLARVTLPEWIMTWFVVIASLLTIIGTFFRGPGWSFVWPWSPGAIF
;
A
#
# COMPACT_ATOMS: atom_id res chain seq x y z
N MET A 1 -28.83 3.57 17.28
CA MET A 1 -28.92 2.94 18.61
C MET A 1 -29.96 1.85 18.49
N SER A 2 -29.54 0.62 18.16
CA SER A 2 -30.43 -0.54 18.23
C SER A 2 -30.38 -1.01 19.67
N ALA A 3 -31.51 -0.91 20.36
CA ALA A 3 -31.65 -1.45 21.70
C ALA A 3 -31.46 -2.98 21.59
N GLU A 4 -30.38 -3.47 22.16
CA GLU A 4 -30.22 -4.89 22.41
C GLU A 4 -31.29 -5.29 23.42
N THR A 5 -32.30 -6.00 22.96
CA THR A 5 -33.30 -6.62 23.85
C THR A 5 -32.57 -7.68 24.67
N PRO A 6 -32.45 -7.54 25.97
CA PRO A 6 -31.77 -8.56 26.79
C PRO A 6 -32.49 -9.89 26.64
N LEU A 7 -31.73 -10.93 26.30
CA LEU A 7 -32.22 -12.29 26.26
C LEU A 7 -32.75 -12.65 27.65
N LYS A 8 -34.05 -12.80 27.80
CA LYS A 8 -34.69 -13.23 29.04
C LYS A 8 -34.51 -14.75 29.17
N VAL A 9 -33.55 -15.15 29.95
CA VAL A 9 -33.39 -16.58 30.30
C VAL A 9 -34.54 -16.95 31.21
N VAL A 10 -35.42 -17.86 30.75
CA VAL A 10 -36.49 -18.41 31.53
C VAL A 10 -36.10 -19.85 31.92
N GLU A 11 -35.84 -20.08 33.17
CA GLU A 11 -35.65 -21.42 33.70
C GLU A 11 -37.02 -22.11 33.78
N SER A 12 -37.15 -23.22 33.06
CA SER A 12 -38.35 -24.07 33.11
C SER A 12 -37.95 -25.50 33.42
N THR A 13 -38.58 -26.09 34.38
CA THR A 13 -38.46 -27.51 34.73
C THR A 13 -39.33 -28.42 33.86
N ASP A 14 -40.15 -27.83 33.00
CA ASP A 14 -40.99 -28.57 32.05
C ASP A 14 -40.21 -28.93 30.78
N PRO A 15 -39.97 -30.23 30.47
CA PRO A 15 -39.24 -30.65 29.30
C PRO A 15 -39.94 -30.34 27.98
N VAL A 16 -41.23 -29.98 27.99
CA VAL A 16 -41.99 -29.57 26.81
C VAL A 16 -41.82 -28.09 26.53
N ALA A 17 -41.52 -27.28 27.54
CA ALA A 17 -41.32 -25.83 27.41
C ALA A 17 -39.91 -25.46 27.00
N VAL A 18 -38.97 -26.40 26.94
CA VAL A 18 -37.59 -26.13 26.47
C VAL A 18 -37.57 -26.15 24.94
N PRO A 19 -37.20 -25.05 24.28
CA PRO A 19 -37.13 -25.03 22.83
C PRO A 19 -36.11 -26.07 22.33
N ARG A 20 -36.58 -27.05 21.57
CA ARG A 20 -35.76 -28.15 21.00
C ARG A 20 -34.72 -27.70 19.98
N ARG A 21 -34.63 -26.41 19.67
CA ARG A 21 -33.65 -25.86 18.72
C ARG A 21 -32.94 -24.67 19.32
N VAL A 22 -31.72 -24.89 19.74
CA VAL A 22 -30.76 -23.78 19.90
C VAL A 22 -30.26 -23.43 18.50
N ALA A 23 -30.71 -22.32 17.95
CA ALA A 23 -30.14 -21.81 16.72
C ALA A 23 -28.75 -21.30 17.03
N LEU A 24 -27.71 -22.02 16.62
CA LEU A 24 -26.36 -21.55 16.61
C LEU A 24 -26.28 -20.55 15.46
N VAL A 25 -26.44 -19.26 15.77
CA VAL A 25 -26.19 -18.19 14.84
C VAL A 25 -24.67 -18.16 14.61
N ARG A 26 -24.21 -18.77 13.54
CA ARG A 26 -22.82 -18.56 13.11
C ARG A 26 -22.65 -17.08 12.85
N PRO A 27 -21.62 -16.42 13.41
CA PRO A 27 -21.34 -15.06 13.02
C PRO A 27 -21.15 -15.06 11.50
N ASP A 28 -21.99 -14.31 10.82
CA ASP A 28 -21.99 -14.20 9.38
C ASP A 28 -20.60 -13.73 8.94
N ILE A 29 -19.92 -14.52 8.12
CA ILE A 29 -18.61 -14.18 7.56
C ILE A 29 -18.84 -13.17 6.42
N ARG A 30 -19.43 -12.05 6.76
CA ARG A 30 -19.53 -10.92 5.85
C ARG A 30 -18.38 -9.98 6.11
N PRO A 31 -17.82 -9.37 5.06
CA PRO A 31 -16.88 -8.28 5.27
C PRO A 31 -17.57 -7.22 6.14
N GLU A 32 -16.93 -6.82 7.22
CA GLU A 32 -17.47 -5.81 8.13
C GLU A 32 -17.40 -4.43 7.46
N VAL A 33 -18.33 -4.21 6.55
CA VAL A 33 -18.56 -2.90 5.98
C VAL A 33 -19.41 -2.12 6.99
N ARG A 34 -18.77 -1.22 7.74
CA ARG A 34 -19.52 -0.24 8.53
C ARG A 34 -20.33 0.60 7.56
N ARG A 35 -21.63 0.31 7.44
CA ARG A 35 -22.56 1.20 6.75
C ARG A 35 -22.62 2.48 7.56
N ARG A 36 -21.83 3.49 7.15
CA ARG A 36 -22.16 4.87 7.50
C ARG A 36 -23.51 5.17 6.88
N GLU A 37 -24.36 5.93 7.57
CA GLU A 37 -25.52 6.54 6.94
C GLU A 37 -25.01 7.40 5.78
N GLU A 38 -24.98 6.82 4.59
CA GLU A 38 -24.54 7.50 3.38
C GLU A 38 -25.67 8.44 2.98
N ARG A 39 -25.35 9.70 2.94
CA ARG A 39 -26.25 10.71 2.41
C ARG A 39 -26.29 10.54 0.90
N TYR A 40 -27.37 9.95 0.39
CA TYR A 40 -27.57 9.82 -1.04
C TYR A 40 -27.60 11.19 -1.70
N VAL A 41 -26.79 11.39 -2.71
CA VAL A 41 -26.76 12.58 -3.56
C VAL A 41 -27.30 12.18 -4.93
N MET A 42 -28.19 13.02 -5.50
CA MET A 42 -28.71 12.76 -6.85
C MET A 42 -27.56 12.75 -7.86
N THR A 43 -27.49 11.68 -8.64
CA THR A 43 -26.45 11.50 -9.66
C THR A 43 -26.57 12.58 -10.74
N PHE A 44 -27.77 12.84 -11.21
CA PHE A 44 -28.06 13.90 -12.18
C PHE A 44 -28.88 15.03 -11.54
N PRO A 45 -28.54 16.31 -11.72
CA PRO A 45 -27.37 16.84 -12.46
C PRO A 45 -26.10 16.95 -11.60
N HIS A 46 -26.18 16.80 -10.29
CA HIS A 46 -25.14 17.24 -9.36
C HIS A 46 -23.81 16.51 -9.50
N LEU A 47 -23.82 15.17 -9.61
CA LEU A 47 -22.59 14.39 -9.76
C LEU A 47 -22.02 14.59 -11.18
N ILE A 48 -22.85 14.41 -12.20
CA ILE A 48 -22.43 14.50 -13.61
C ILE A 48 -21.80 15.85 -13.93
N VAL A 49 -22.39 16.97 -13.46
CA VAL A 49 -21.81 18.30 -13.70
C VAL A 49 -20.42 18.42 -13.08
N ARG A 50 -20.20 17.90 -11.86
CA ARG A 50 -18.88 17.91 -11.22
C ARG A 50 -17.86 17.06 -11.95
N GLU A 51 -18.27 15.88 -12.41
CA GLU A 51 -17.41 14.99 -13.20
C GLU A 51 -17.05 15.61 -14.55
N MET A 52 -17.99 16.26 -15.22
CA MET A 52 -17.72 16.98 -16.47
C MET A 52 -16.74 18.15 -16.26
N ILE A 53 -16.92 18.92 -15.19
CA ILE A 53 -15.98 20.02 -14.86
C ILE A 53 -14.59 19.44 -14.59
N LEU A 54 -14.49 18.37 -13.80
CA LEU A 54 -13.21 17.72 -13.51
C LEU A 54 -12.55 17.19 -14.77
N PHE A 55 -13.32 16.50 -15.62
CA PHE A 55 -12.85 16.00 -16.92
C PHE A 55 -12.32 17.13 -17.80
N GLN A 56 -13.06 18.23 -17.91
CA GLN A 56 -12.66 19.40 -18.68
C GLN A 56 -11.36 20.01 -18.15
N LEU A 57 -11.23 20.14 -16.83
CA LEU A 57 -10.00 20.64 -16.19
C LEU A 57 -8.80 19.74 -16.47
N VAL A 58 -8.98 18.41 -16.41
CA VAL A 58 -7.92 17.45 -16.74
C VAL A 58 -7.52 17.57 -18.21
N VAL A 59 -8.49 17.64 -19.13
CA VAL A 59 -8.20 17.79 -20.57
C VAL A 59 -7.47 19.09 -20.85
N VAL A 60 -7.90 20.21 -20.30
CA VAL A 60 -7.22 21.50 -20.44
C VAL A 60 -5.82 21.45 -19.83
N GLY A 61 -5.68 20.85 -18.65
CA GLY A 61 -4.37 20.68 -17.99
C GLY A 61 -3.40 19.86 -18.86
N LEU A 62 -3.87 18.73 -19.40
CA LEU A 62 -3.06 17.90 -20.31
C LEU A 62 -2.71 18.65 -21.61
N ALA A 63 -3.64 19.40 -22.20
CA ALA A 63 -3.37 20.20 -23.38
C ALA A 63 -2.31 21.28 -23.10
N VAL A 64 -2.39 21.96 -21.98
CA VAL A 64 -1.39 22.95 -21.56
C VAL A 64 -0.02 22.31 -21.39
N VAL A 65 0.06 21.16 -20.71
CA VAL A 65 1.32 20.43 -20.55
C VAL A 65 1.88 20.01 -21.91
N ALA A 66 1.05 19.46 -22.81
CA ALA A 66 1.46 19.04 -24.13
C ALA A 66 1.94 20.18 -25.04
N LEU A 67 1.47 21.42 -24.80
CA LEU A 67 1.91 22.60 -25.53
C LEU A 67 3.20 23.22 -24.97
N LEU A 68 3.48 23.00 -23.68
CA LEU A 68 4.61 23.61 -22.98
C LEU A 68 5.81 22.68 -22.82
N VAL A 69 5.59 21.37 -22.92
CA VAL A 69 6.62 20.34 -22.71
C VAL A 69 6.71 19.47 -23.94
N ASP A 70 7.84 19.55 -24.62
CA ASP A 70 8.12 18.68 -25.75
C ASP A 70 8.41 17.25 -25.26
N ALA A 71 7.77 16.25 -25.88
CA ALA A 71 8.14 14.86 -25.64
C ALA A 71 9.48 14.58 -26.31
N PRO A 72 10.46 13.95 -25.61
CA PRO A 72 11.72 13.55 -26.21
C PRO A 72 11.43 12.51 -27.31
N LEU A 73 11.65 12.91 -28.57
CA LEU A 73 11.54 12.02 -29.73
C LEU A 73 12.92 11.42 -29.97
N GLU A 74 13.02 10.12 -29.88
CA GLU A 74 14.19 9.37 -30.30
C GLU A 74 14.20 9.20 -31.83
N GLY A 75 15.36 8.77 -32.39
CA GLY A 75 15.47 8.45 -33.80
C GLY A 75 14.56 7.30 -34.24
N ILE A 76 14.49 7.08 -35.57
CA ILE A 76 13.71 5.98 -36.15
C ILE A 76 14.17 4.65 -35.53
N ALA A 77 13.22 3.81 -35.13
CA ALA A 77 13.51 2.52 -34.50
C ALA A 77 14.45 1.66 -35.37
N ASN A 78 15.58 1.27 -34.80
CA ASN A 78 16.54 0.39 -35.44
C ASN A 78 16.49 -0.98 -34.76
N PRO A 79 16.05 -2.06 -35.45
CA PRO A 79 15.94 -3.38 -34.84
C PRO A 79 17.30 -4.02 -34.48
N VAL A 80 18.40 -3.47 -34.99
CA VAL A 80 19.75 -3.98 -34.75
C VAL A 80 20.42 -3.30 -33.56
N GLU A 81 19.90 -2.17 -33.11
CA GLU A 81 20.50 -1.35 -32.06
C GLU A 81 19.51 -1.14 -30.93
N THR A 82 19.83 -1.65 -29.74
CA THR A 82 19.01 -1.47 -28.55
C THR A 82 19.51 -0.26 -27.78
N PRO A 83 18.62 0.68 -27.35
CA PRO A 83 19.00 1.78 -26.49
C PRO A 83 19.69 1.30 -25.21
N ASN A 84 20.75 1.98 -24.78
CA ASN A 84 21.45 1.66 -23.55
C ASN A 84 21.55 2.91 -22.66
N PRO A 85 20.79 2.96 -21.55
CA PRO A 85 19.92 1.92 -20.98
C PRO A 85 18.56 1.80 -21.69
N ALA A 86 18.08 0.58 -21.86
CA ALA A 86 16.70 0.32 -22.28
C ALA A 86 15.76 0.53 -21.08
N LYS A 87 15.21 1.73 -20.93
CA LYS A 87 14.29 2.08 -19.85
C LYS A 87 12.85 1.69 -20.20
N ALA A 88 12.17 1.02 -19.30
CA ALA A 88 10.73 0.84 -19.38
C ALA A 88 9.99 2.17 -19.19
N PRO A 89 8.70 2.28 -19.55
CA PRO A 89 7.89 3.43 -19.18
C PRO A 89 7.95 3.72 -17.67
N TRP A 90 7.86 4.99 -17.28
CA TRP A 90 8.08 5.46 -15.90
C TRP A 90 7.31 4.67 -14.83
N TYR A 91 6.09 4.20 -15.15
CA TYR A 91 5.25 3.43 -14.23
C TYR A 91 5.73 1.97 -14.00
N PHE A 92 6.61 1.46 -14.87
CA PHE A 92 7.29 0.17 -14.69
C PHE A 92 8.73 0.29 -14.20
N LEU A 93 9.31 1.48 -14.18
CA LEU A 93 10.71 1.67 -13.82
C LEU A 93 11.04 1.20 -12.40
N GLY A 94 10.11 1.35 -11.47
CA GLY A 94 10.29 0.81 -10.12
C GLY A 94 10.42 -0.73 -10.09
N LEU A 95 9.65 -1.42 -10.93
CA LEU A 95 9.74 -2.87 -11.08
C LEU A 95 11.02 -3.27 -11.84
N GLN A 96 11.39 -2.51 -12.87
CA GLN A 96 12.64 -2.73 -13.59
C GLN A 96 13.87 -2.52 -12.68
N GLU A 97 13.84 -1.54 -11.79
CA GLU A 97 14.89 -1.35 -10.79
C GLU A 97 14.99 -2.57 -9.85
N LEU A 98 13.85 -3.15 -9.48
CA LEU A 98 13.82 -4.36 -8.67
C LEU A 98 14.41 -5.58 -9.40
N LEU A 99 14.20 -5.69 -10.72
CA LEU A 99 14.79 -6.73 -11.58
C LEU A 99 16.34 -6.67 -11.63
N HIS A 100 16.92 -5.52 -11.32
CA HIS A 100 18.38 -5.38 -11.23
C HIS A 100 18.96 -6.16 -10.03
N TYR A 101 18.20 -6.29 -8.94
CA TYR A 101 18.65 -6.95 -7.71
C TYR A 101 18.23 -8.42 -7.61
N PHE A 102 17.12 -8.78 -8.24
CA PHE A 102 16.52 -10.10 -8.13
C PHE A 102 16.45 -10.81 -9.49
N PRO A 103 16.50 -12.16 -9.50
CA PRO A 103 16.23 -12.92 -10.73
C PRO A 103 14.88 -12.53 -11.34
N PRO A 104 14.75 -12.53 -12.68
CA PRO A 104 13.51 -12.12 -13.37
C PRO A 104 12.25 -12.83 -12.90
N VAL A 105 12.35 -14.10 -12.56
CA VAL A 105 11.21 -14.89 -12.02
C VAL A 105 10.75 -14.35 -10.68
N VAL A 106 11.68 -13.91 -9.83
CA VAL A 106 11.34 -13.38 -8.49
C VAL A 106 10.71 -12.01 -8.61
N ALA A 107 11.39 -11.07 -9.27
CA ALA A 107 10.93 -9.69 -9.34
C ALA A 107 9.75 -9.49 -10.31
N GLY A 108 9.75 -10.20 -11.46
CA GLY A 108 8.73 -10.04 -12.50
C GLY A 108 7.48 -10.89 -12.31
N VAL A 109 7.57 -12.02 -11.62
CA VAL A 109 6.45 -12.96 -11.45
C VAL A 109 6.05 -13.11 -9.99
N LEU A 110 6.98 -13.54 -9.13
CA LEU A 110 6.66 -13.91 -7.75
C LEU A 110 6.17 -12.69 -6.94
N LEU A 111 6.92 -11.58 -6.96
CA LEU A 111 6.56 -10.39 -6.18
C LEU A 111 5.23 -9.77 -6.64
N PRO A 112 4.98 -9.50 -7.93
CA PRO A 112 3.68 -9.01 -8.38
C PRO A 112 2.53 -9.96 -8.05
N THR A 113 2.73 -11.28 -8.21
CA THR A 113 1.71 -12.28 -7.85
C THR A 113 1.40 -12.25 -6.35
N LEU A 114 2.41 -12.14 -5.48
CA LEU A 114 2.19 -12.01 -4.04
C LEU A 114 1.43 -10.72 -3.68
N VAL A 115 1.71 -9.62 -4.36
CA VAL A 115 0.94 -8.36 -4.17
C VAL A 115 -0.52 -8.56 -4.57
N VAL A 116 -0.79 -9.17 -5.73
CA VAL A 116 -2.16 -9.45 -6.18
C VAL A 116 -2.87 -10.39 -5.20
N LEU A 117 -2.22 -11.47 -4.78
CA LEU A 117 -2.77 -12.38 -3.78
C LEU A 117 -3.06 -11.68 -2.46
N ALA A 118 -2.16 -10.80 -2.00
CA ALA A 118 -2.40 -10.01 -0.79
C ALA A 118 -3.63 -9.11 -0.95
N LEU A 119 -3.79 -8.42 -2.08
CA LEU A 119 -4.95 -7.58 -2.37
C LEU A 119 -6.27 -8.38 -2.39
N VAL A 120 -6.22 -9.63 -2.86
CA VAL A 120 -7.39 -10.53 -2.85
C VAL A 120 -7.68 -11.05 -1.44
N VAL A 121 -6.66 -11.45 -0.68
CA VAL A 121 -6.82 -12.11 0.63
C VAL A 121 -7.11 -11.12 1.76
N ILE A 122 -6.50 -9.92 1.75
CA ILE A 122 -6.64 -8.94 2.83
C ILE A 122 -8.10 -8.58 3.16
N PRO A 123 -9.02 -8.35 2.20
CA PRO A 123 -10.41 -8.06 2.50
C PRO A 123 -11.15 -9.20 3.23
N TYR A 124 -10.73 -10.45 3.02
CA TYR A 124 -11.35 -11.65 3.58
C TYR A 124 -10.67 -12.15 4.85
N ALA A 125 -9.38 -11.91 4.99
CA ALA A 125 -8.65 -12.22 6.21
C ALA A 125 -8.88 -11.07 7.21
N ARG A 126 -9.54 -11.32 8.33
CA ARG A 126 -9.86 -10.34 9.39
C ARG A 126 -8.65 -9.55 9.95
N ILE A 127 -7.72 -9.17 9.08
CA ILE A 127 -6.45 -8.52 9.41
C ILE A 127 -6.67 -7.08 9.90
N ASN A 128 -7.77 -6.43 9.48
CA ASN A 128 -8.04 -5.02 9.75
C ASN A 128 -9.34 -4.76 10.51
N LEU A 129 -9.81 -5.69 11.31
CA LEU A 129 -11.06 -5.52 12.07
C LEU A 129 -10.94 -4.52 13.20
N ALA A 130 -9.76 -4.30 13.74
CA ALA A 130 -9.52 -3.29 14.75
C ALA A 130 -9.06 -2.00 14.06
N ALA A 131 -9.97 -1.06 13.85
CA ALA A 131 -9.68 0.29 13.33
C ALA A 131 -8.88 1.15 14.33
N GLY A 132 -8.02 0.53 15.13
CA GLY A 132 -7.22 1.18 16.17
C GLY A 132 -5.74 1.32 15.76
N PRO A 133 -5.01 2.22 16.44
CA PRO A 133 -3.58 2.37 16.25
C PRO A 133 -2.83 1.05 16.42
N LEU A 134 -1.71 0.89 15.68
CA LEU A 134 -0.90 -0.31 15.74
C LEU A 134 -0.53 -0.69 17.19
N TRP A 135 -0.18 0.28 18.00
CA TRP A 135 0.27 0.09 19.38
C TRP A 135 -0.78 0.44 20.46
N ALA A 136 -2.07 0.46 20.11
CA ALA A 136 -3.14 0.65 21.12
C ALA A 136 -3.04 -0.38 22.26
N GLU A 137 -2.72 -1.63 21.89
CA GLU A 137 -2.43 -2.70 22.85
C GLU A 137 -1.06 -3.31 22.51
N PRO A 138 0.01 -2.89 23.19
CA PRO A 138 1.37 -3.36 22.92
C PRO A 138 1.62 -4.76 23.54
N LYS A 139 0.98 -5.79 23.00
CA LYS A 139 1.19 -7.19 23.41
C LYS A 139 2.58 -7.67 22.96
N PRO A 140 3.34 -8.42 23.80
CA PRO A 140 4.70 -8.85 23.46
C PRO A 140 4.74 -9.71 22.19
N ARG A 141 3.75 -10.59 21.99
CA ARG A 141 3.62 -11.42 20.77
C ARG A 141 3.45 -10.58 19.50
N LYS A 142 2.63 -9.52 19.54
CA LYS A 142 2.43 -8.60 18.43
C LYS A 142 3.72 -7.84 18.09
N THR A 143 4.40 -7.35 19.12
CA THR A 143 5.68 -6.67 18.96
C THR A 143 6.74 -7.58 18.34
N ALA A 144 6.85 -8.81 18.84
CA ALA A 144 7.77 -9.81 18.30
C ALA A 144 7.44 -10.14 16.85
N ALA A 145 6.16 -10.38 16.50
CA ALA A 145 5.75 -10.67 15.14
C ALA A 145 6.11 -9.53 14.16
N VAL A 146 5.80 -8.27 14.52
CA VAL A 146 6.16 -7.11 13.70
C VAL A 146 7.68 -6.99 13.55
N ALA A 147 8.45 -7.15 14.63
CA ALA A 147 9.90 -7.11 14.60
C ALA A 147 10.49 -8.21 13.72
N THR A 148 9.99 -9.46 13.84
CA THR A 148 10.44 -10.59 13.02
C THR A 148 10.18 -10.38 11.54
N VAL A 149 8.99 -9.91 11.17
CA VAL A 149 8.65 -9.64 9.76
C VAL A 149 9.54 -8.52 9.20
N LEU A 150 9.69 -7.41 9.91
CA LEU A 150 10.55 -6.31 9.46
C LEU A 150 12.01 -6.73 9.35
N LEU A 151 12.51 -7.50 10.32
CA LEU A 151 13.88 -8.03 10.29
C LEU A 151 14.06 -8.97 9.10
N ALA A 152 13.10 -9.87 8.84
CA ALA A 152 13.15 -10.79 7.70
C ALA A 152 13.19 -10.03 6.37
N ILE A 153 12.39 -8.98 6.22
CA ILE A 153 12.41 -8.10 5.05
C ILE A 153 13.78 -7.42 4.90
N VAL A 154 14.31 -6.83 5.95
CA VAL A 154 15.61 -6.14 5.91
C VAL A 154 16.73 -7.12 5.57
N VAL A 155 16.75 -8.30 6.18
CA VAL A 155 17.75 -9.35 5.91
C VAL A 155 17.64 -9.84 4.47
N LEU A 156 16.42 -10.09 3.98
CA LEU A 156 16.19 -10.53 2.61
C LEU A 156 16.73 -9.50 1.61
N PHE A 157 16.30 -8.26 1.70
CA PHE A 157 16.75 -7.22 0.76
C PHE A 157 18.23 -6.84 0.96
N GLY A 158 18.75 -6.93 2.17
CA GLY A 158 20.16 -6.74 2.46
C GLY A 158 21.04 -7.82 1.84
N ALA A 159 20.63 -9.10 1.91
CA ALA A 159 21.32 -10.23 1.31
C ALA A 159 21.45 -10.08 -0.22
N PHE A 160 20.42 -9.56 -0.87
CA PHE A 160 20.43 -9.24 -2.31
C PHE A 160 21.05 -7.86 -2.63
N ARG A 161 21.65 -7.19 -1.64
CA ARG A 161 22.22 -5.83 -1.78
C ARG A 161 21.24 -4.78 -2.30
N CYS A 162 19.95 -5.00 -2.16
CA CYS A 162 18.90 -4.07 -2.55
C CYS A 162 18.75 -2.95 -1.51
N TRP A 163 19.76 -2.09 -1.40
CA TRP A 163 19.81 -0.99 -0.44
C TRP A 163 18.68 0.03 -0.61
N PRO A 164 18.21 0.32 -1.83
CA PRO A 164 17.05 1.20 -2.03
C PRO A 164 15.76 0.74 -1.35
N VAL A 165 15.64 -0.54 -1.03
CA VAL A 165 14.52 -1.09 -0.25
C VAL A 165 14.90 -1.30 1.21
N ALA A 166 16.09 -1.83 1.50
CA ALA A 166 16.51 -2.15 2.85
C ALA A 166 16.59 -0.90 3.76
N LEU A 167 17.21 0.18 3.30
CA LEU A 167 17.39 1.39 4.10
C LEU A 167 16.06 2.09 4.46
N PRO A 168 15.13 2.34 3.51
CA PRO A 168 13.83 2.91 3.85
C PRO A 168 13.00 1.98 4.72
N THR A 169 13.13 0.66 4.57
CA THR A 169 12.46 -0.31 5.44
C THR A 169 12.94 -0.16 6.89
N ILE A 170 14.25 0.02 7.10
CA ILE A 170 14.82 0.30 8.43
C ILE A 170 14.27 1.62 8.98
N ALA A 171 14.19 2.67 8.16
CA ALA A 171 13.64 3.96 8.57
C ALA A 171 12.16 3.87 8.98
N VAL A 172 11.34 3.17 8.18
CA VAL A 172 9.93 2.92 8.51
C VAL A 172 9.81 2.08 9.78
N ALA A 173 10.62 1.03 9.93
CA ALA A 173 10.67 0.21 11.15
C ALA A 173 11.01 1.07 12.36
N ALA A 174 12.03 1.91 12.29
CA ALA A 174 12.41 2.83 13.36
C ALA A 174 11.26 3.77 13.73
N ALA A 175 10.54 4.33 12.74
CA ALA A 175 9.38 5.17 12.97
C ALA A 175 8.23 4.39 13.64
N MET A 176 7.95 3.15 13.20
CA MET A 176 6.95 2.27 13.81
C MET A 176 7.26 1.99 15.29
N PHE A 177 8.52 1.69 15.62
CA PHE A 177 8.92 1.41 17.00
C PHE A 177 9.03 2.69 17.84
N ALA A 178 9.41 3.83 17.25
CA ALA A 178 9.37 5.12 17.92
C ALA A 178 7.93 5.50 18.34
N ALA A 179 6.92 5.10 17.54
CA ALA A 179 5.50 5.27 17.85
C ALA A 179 5.04 4.46 19.07
N LYS A 180 5.69 3.32 19.37
CA LYS A 180 5.36 2.44 20.52
C LYS A 180 5.62 3.12 21.87
N GLY A 181 6.57 4.05 21.93
CA GLY A 181 7.03 4.65 23.19
C GLY A 181 6.07 5.64 23.87
N GLY A 182 4.80 5.78 23.43
CA GLY A 182 3.67 6.43 24.13
C GLY A 182 3.89 7.81 24.78
N GLY A 183 5.08 8.38 24.63
CA GLY A 183 5.43 9.62 25.32
C GLY A 183 4.82 10.85 24.61
N ASN A 184 4.25 11.75 25.41
CA ASN A 184 3.65 13.02 24.98
C ASN A 184 4.69 14.03 24.40
N ARG A 185 5.79 13.54 23.87
CA ARG A 185 6.96 14.29 23.40
C ARG A 185 6.87 14.59 21.90
N GLY A 186 6.12 15.63 21.55
CA GLY A 186 6.08 16.22 20.20
C GLY A 186 4.90 15.80 19.32
N ALA A 187 4.49 16.73 18.45
CA ALA A 187 3.35 16.53 17.52
C ALA A 187 3.57 15.36 16.55
N PHE A 188 4.80 15.17 16.08
CA PHE A 188 5.16 14.10 15.16
C PHE A 188 4.95 12.70 15.76
N ARG A 189 5.41 12.47 17.00
CA ARG A 189 5.18 11.20 17.70
C ARG A 189 3.70 10.91 17.94
N ARG A 190 2.92 11.95 18.25
CA ARG A 190 1.46 11.81 18.39
C ARG A 190 0.80 11.41 17.07
N LEU A 191 1.28 11.94 15.94
CA LEU A 191 0.82 11.53 14.61
C LEU A 191 1.14 10.06 14.35
N LEU A 192 2.38 9.65 14.52
CA LEU A 192 2.82 8.26 14.31
C LEU A 192 2.09 7.26 15.22
N ALA A 193 1.77 7.66 16.45
CA ALA A 193 1.07 6.81 17.41
C ALA A 193 -0.38 6.51 17.01
N ARG A 194 -0.98 7.28 16.11
CA ARG A 194 -2.35 7.09 15.60
C ARG A 194 -2.42 6.15 14.39
N VAL A 195 -1.28 5.89 13.75
CA VAL A 195 -1.20 5.14 12.49
C VAL A 195 -1.56 3.67 12.75
N THR A 196 -2.46 3.16 11.93
CA THR A 196 -2.91 1.75 11.93
C THR A 196 -1.91 0.86 11.18
N LEU A 197 -2.00 -0.46 11.34
CA LEU A 197 -1.13 -1.39 10.61
C LEU A 197 -1.27 -1.28 9.09
N PRO A 198 -2.48 -1.21 8.49
CA PRO A 198 -2.63 -1.02 7.05
C PRO A 198 -2.03 0.28 6.53
N GLU A 199 -2.15 1.36 7.30
CA GLU A 199 -1.52 2.64 6.93
C GLU A 199 0.01 2.53 6.94
N TRP A 200 0.62 1.82 7.88
CA TRP A 200 2.05 1.54 7.88
C TRP A 200 2.49 0.71 6.67
N ILE A 201 1.73 -0.35 6.33
CA ILE A 201 2.01 -1.18 5.15
C ILE A 201 1.91 -0.34 3.87
N MET A 202 0.86 0.47 3.74
CA MET A 202 0.67 1.34 2.59
C MET A 202 1.76 2.41 2.51
N THR A 203 2.13 3.04 3.63
CA THR A 203 3.22 4.01 3.69
C THR A 203 4.53 3.39 3.23
N TRP A 204 4.87 2.21 3.74
CA TRP A 204 6.05 1.47 3.30
C TRP A 204 6.01 1.20 1.80
N PHE A 205 4.90 0.68 1.29
CA PHE A 205 4.73 0.36 -0.14
C PHE A 205 4.91 1.61 -1.02
N VAL A 206 4.22 2.71 -0.69
CA VAL A 206 4.30 3.96 -1.46
C VAL A 206 5.71 4.54 -1.43
N VAL A 207 6.36 4.56 -0.27
CA VAL A 207 7.74 5.05 -0.14
C VAL A 207 8.70 4.23 -1.00
N ILE A 208 8.62 2.90 -0.94
CA ILE A 208 9.50 2.01 -1.72
C ILE A 208 9.22 2.14 -3.21
N ALA A 209 7.96 2.07 -3.63
CA ALA A 209 7.58 2.18 -5.04
C ALA A 209 8.03 3.52 -5.64
N SER A 210 7.80 4.63 -4.92
CA SER A 210 8.24 5.95 -5.35
C SER A 210 9.76 6.05 -5.44
N LEU A 211 10.48 5.55 -4.43
CA LEU A 211 11.94 5.60 -4.41
C LEU A 211 12.56 4.79 -5.55
N LEU A 212 12.09 3.56 -5.77
CA LEU A 212 12.56 2.73 -6.88
C LEU A 212 12.27 3.38 -8.23
N THR A 213 11.09 3.98 -8.41
CA THR A 213 10.74 4.71 -9.62
C THR A 213 11.64 5.92 -9.84
N ILE A 214 11.89 6.71 -8.80
CA ILE A 214 12.79 7.88 -8.87
C ILE A 214 14.21 7.43 -9.22
N ILE A 215 14.72 6.36 -8.60
CA ILE A 215 16.06 5.84 -8.90
C ILE A 215 16.12 5.35 -10.35
N GLY A 216 15.16 4.54 -10.79
CA GLY A 216 15.10 4.02 -12.15
C GLY A 216 14.99 5.13 -13.20
N THR A 217 14.23 6.19 -12.90
CA THR A 217 14.03 7.32 -13.83
C THR A 217 15.26 8.21 -13.94
N PHE A 218 15.76 8.68 -12.79
CA PHE A 218 16.73 9.78 -12.77
C PHE A 218 18.18 9.36 -12.50
N PHE A 219 18.41 8.21 -11.89
CA PHE A 219 19.72 7.80 -11.42
C PHE A 219 20.33 6.62 -12.17
N ARG A 220 19.72 6.17 -13.27
CA ARG A 220 20.22 5.06 -14.08
C ARG A 220 20.65 5.50 -15.46
N GLY A 221 21.92 5.21 -15.77
CA GLY A 221 22.59 5.48 -17.04
C GLY A 221 22.98 4.20 -17.79
N PRO A 222 23.87 4.30 -18.77
CA PRO A 222 24.32 3.18 -19.60
C PRO A 222 24.75 1.95 -18.79
N GLY A 223 24.33 0.77 -19.23
CA GLY A 223 24.58 -0.48 -18.49
C GLY A 223 23.91 -0.57 -17.13
N TRP A 224 22.84 0.20 -16.90
CA TRP A 224 22.12 0.30 -15.60
C TRP A 224 23.03 0.77 -14.46
N SER A 225 24.10 1.49 -14.78
CA SER A 225 25.01 2.08 -13.80
C SER A 225 24.37 3.26 -13.07
N PHE A 226 24.85 3.53 -11.86
CA PHE A 226 24.38 4.70 -11.12
C PHE A 226 25.04 5.98 -11.69
N VAL A 227 24.21 6.93 -12.10
CA VAL A 227 24.64 8.21 -12.69
C VAL A 227 23.89 9.34 -11.99
N TRP A 228 24.58 10.44 -11.71
CA TRP A 228 23.92 11.64 -11.18
C TRP A 228 23.12 12.34 -12.26
N PRO A 229 21.89 12.80 -11.96
CA PRO A 229 21.02 13.46 -12.94
C PRO A 229 21.62 14.68 -13.61
N TRP A 230 22.58 15.33 -12.96
CA TRP A 230 23.25 16.53 -13.46
C TRP A 230 24.60 16.25 -14.15
N SER A 231 24.98 15.00 -14.31
CA SER A 231 26.23 14.67 -15.00
C SER A 231 26.04 14.68 -16.53
N PRO A 232 27.07 15.09 -17.31
CA PRO A 232 27.03 14.95 -18.75
C PRO A 232 26.98 13.46 -19.11
N GLY A 233 25.84 12.99 -19.65
CA GLY A 233 25.56 11.59 -19.96
C GLY A 233 24.37 11.02 -19.19
N ALA A 234 23.69 11.81 -18.35
CA ALA A 234 22.38 11.45 -17.84
C ALA A 234 21.38 11.49 -19.00
N ILE A 235 20.80 10.33 -19.31
CA ILE A 235 19.77 10.16 -20.33
C ILE A 235 18.44 10.06 -19.58
N PHE A 236 17.57 11.03 -19.75
CA PHE A 236 16.21 11.05 -19.18
C PHE A 236 15.23 10.47 -20.17
#